data_3c228029884a31838ec40e3317c0b7d2
#
_entry.id   3c228029884a31838ec40e3317c0b7d2
#
_cell.length_a   1.000
_cell.length_b   1.000
_cell.length_c   1.000
_cell.angle_alpha   90.00
_cell.angle_beta   90.00
_cell.angle_gamma   90.00
#
_symmetry.space_group_name_H-M   'P 1'
#
loop_
_entity.id
_entity.type
_entity.pdbx_description
1 polymer ?
#
loop_
_entity_poly.entity_id
_entity_poly.type
_entity_poly.pdbx_seq_one_letter_code
_entity_poly.pdbx_strand_id
1 'polypeptide(L)'
;MMERAMEYRVTLMEAMISTVNPNFIKLKENLGRLGKIRRYFASYCQYSSRYDKFKEGVILNAFNPKLSNGSVMDIGIYTIYPMVALFGMPDSIQAEGVLLSNGFDGQGAVNFKYDQLDMTATVLYSKIANSFLPSEIEGEDGTMMIDQIHIAQNVDFIPRIPTGQGQSQKAVRESLGSPLDKSPYYYEIKEFIDLIQEGKQISSINSWDTSLDTLRVIDEIRRQLGIAYEADVCELTSKL
;
A
#
# COMPACT_ATOMS: atom_id res chain seq x y z
N MET A 1 -18.28 -7.18 -8.46
CA MET A 1 -18.12 -5.94 -9.24
C MET A 1 -17.47 -6.22 -10.59
N MET A 2 -16.34 -6.91 -10.67
CA MET A 2 -15.60 -7.21 -11.91
C MET A 2 -16.44 -7.95 -12.96
N GLU A 3 -17.18 -9.01 -12.57
CA GLU A 3 -18.09 -9.74 -13.46
C GLU A 3 -19.14 -8.82 -14.09
N ARG A 4 -19.71 -7.91 -13.30
CA ARG A 4 -20.67 -6.92 -13.79
C ARG A 4 -20.03 -5.90 -14.71
N ALA A 5 -18.81 -5.45 -14.40
CA ALA A 5 -18.07 -4.53 -15.28
C ALA A 5 -17.79 -5.20 -16.64
N MET A 6 -17.42 -6.49 -16.65
CA MET A 6 -17.26 -7.26 -17.90
C MET A 6 -18.57 -7.40 -18.66
N GLU A 7 -19.65 -7.80 -17.98
CA GLU A 7 -20.99 -7.99 -18.57
C GLU A 7 -21.48 -6.71 -19.26
N TYR A 8 -21.36 -5.57 -18.57
CA TYR A 8 -21.82 -4.28 -19.07
C TYR A 8 -20.79 -3.50 -19.89
N ARG A 9 -19.59 -4.06 -20.06
CA ARG A 9 -18.48 -3.45 -20.81
C ARG A 9 -18.15 -2.04 -20.32
N VAL A 10 -18.13 -1.84 -19.02
CA VAL A 10 -17.78 -0.57 -18.39
C VAL A 10 -16.37 -0.63 -17.79
N THR A 11 -15.70 0.51 -17.74
CA THR A 11 -14.41 0.66 -17.08
C THR A 11 -14.59 0.54 -15.57
N LEU A 12 -13.79 -0.30 -14.95
CA LEU A 12 -13.67 -0.40 -13.48
C LEU A 12 -12.19 -0.34 -13.11
N MET A 13 -11.83 0.56 -12.21
CA MET A 13 -10.46 0.73 -11.73
C MET A 13 -10.48 1.01 -10.23
N GLU A 14 -9.51 0.43 -9.51
CA GLU A 14 -9.24 0.83 -8.14
C GLU A 14 -8.65 2.24 -8.11
N ALA A 15 -9.23 3.12 -7.30
CA ALA A 15 -8.77 4.49 -7.12
C ALA A 15 -7.54 4.51 -6.18
N MET A 16 -6.44 3.88 -6.63
CA MET A 16 -5.20 3.81 -5.86
C MET A 16 -4.22 4.89 -6.36
N ILE A 17 -4.24 6.01 -5.66
CA ILE A 17 -3.47 7.21 -5.98
C ILE A 17 -1.95 6.98 -5.98
N SER A 18 -1.45 6.08 -5.13
CA SER A 18 -0.01 5.84 -4.97
C SER A 18 0.64 5.25 -6.22
N THR A 19 -0.01 4.31 -6.88
CA THR A 19 0.56 3.56 -8.01
C THR A 19 0.49 4.29 -9.35
N VAL A 20 -0.48 5.19 -9.52
CA VAL A 20 -0.57 6.07 -10.71
C VAL A 20 0.31 7.32 -10.59
N ASN A 21 0.92 7.52 -9.44
CA ASN A 21 1.83 8.64 -9.19
C ASN A 21 3.07 8.55 -10.10
N PRO A 22 3.46 9.62 -10.84
CA PRO A 22 4.60 9.59 -11.74
C PRO A 22 5.91 9.17 -11.08
N ASN A 23 6.13 9.54 -9.82
CA ASN A 23 7.34 9.17 -9.09
C ASN A 23 7.33 7.67 -8.71
N PHE A 24 6.17 7.10 -8.44
CA PHE A 24 6.05 5.65 -8.23
C PHE A 24 6.28 4.87 -9.53
N ILE A 25 5.81 5.39 -10.66
CA ILE A 25 6.08 4.80 -11.99
C ILE A 25 7.58 4.81 -12.26
N LYS A 26 8.28 5.93 -12.04
CA LYS A 26 9.73 6.03 -12.16
C LYS A 26 10.47 5.08 -11.22
N LEU A 27 9.99 4.92 -9.99
CA LEU A 27 10.52 3.92 -9.05
C LEU A 27 10.44 2.52 -9.68
N LYS A 28 9.26 2.13 -10.17
CA LYS A 28 9.04 0.81 -10.78
C LYS A 28 9.94 0.57 -11.99
N GLU A 29 10.11 1.58 -12.86
CA GLU A 29 11.01 1.53 -14.02
C GLU A 29 12.49 1.35 -13.63
N ASN A 30 12.89 1.79 -12.45
CA ASN A 30 14.26 1.75 -11.96
C ASN A 30 14.56 0.59 -10.99
N LEU A 31 13.60 -0.29 -10.69
CA LEU A 31 13.79 -1.42 -9.75
C LEU A 31 15.00 -2.29 -10.09
N GLY A 32 15.29 -2.48 -11.38
CA GLY A 32 16.44 -3.27 -11.84
C GLY A 32 17.80 -2.74 -11.35
N ARG A 33 17.90 -1.46 -10.95
CA ARG A 33 19.12 -0.86 -10.41
C ARG A 33 19.47 -1.34 -9.01
N LEU A 34 18.50 -1.93 -8.30
CA LEU A 34 18.70 -2.46 -6.95
C LEU A 34 19.45 -3.80 -6.95
N GLY A 35 19.64 -4.45 -8.13
CA GLY A 35 20.11 -5.82 -8.18
C GLY A 35 19.05 -6.76 -7.58
N LYS A 36 19.47 -7.77 -6.81
CA LYS A 36 18.53 -8.64 -6.11
C LYS A 36 17.87 -7.90 -4.97
N ILE A 37 16.56 -7.72 -5.04
CA ILE A 37 15.78 -7.08 -3.97
C ILE A 37 15.71 -8.03 -2.78
N ARG A 38 15.93 -7.50 -1.58
CA ARG A 38 15.97 -8.26 -0.32
C ARG A 38 14.90 -7.86 0.66
N ARG A 39 14.49 -6.59 0.62
CA ARG A 39 13.46 -6.09 1.53
C ARG A 39 12.62 -5.00 0.89
N TYR A 40 11.33 -5.04 1.20
CA TYR A 40 10.41 -3.92 1.08
C TYR A 40 10.02 -3.46 2.48
N PHE A 41 10.16 -2.20 2.77
CA PHE A 41 9.67 -1.58 3.99
C PHE A 41 8.76 -0.41 3.64
N ALA A 42 7.54 -0.40 4.19
CA ALA A 42 6.62 0.73 4.02
C ALA A 42 5.99 1.15 5.34
N SER A 43 5.88 2.45 5.55
CA SER A 43 5.26 3.03 6.73
C SER A 43 4.27 4.11 6.33
N TYR A 44 3.02 3.95 6.79
CA TYR A 44 2.02 5.01 6.73
C TYR A 44 1.28 5.08 8.06
N CYS A 45 1.78 5.94 8.95
CA CYS A 45 1.22 6.16 10.28
C CYS A 45 0.88 7.63 10.43
N GLN A 46 -0.41 7.92 10.50
CA GLN A 46 -0.93 9.27 10.64
C GLN A 46 -1.99 9.32 11.74
N TYR A 47 -1.74 10.10 12.78
CA TYR A 47 -2.73 10.34 13.82
C TYR A 47 -4.00 10.94 13.20
N SER A 48 -5.10 10.22 13.27
CA SER A 48 -6.36 10.64 12.68
C SER A 48 -6.97 11.81 13.43
N SER A 49 -7.35 12.86 12.73
CA SER A 49 -8.10 13.99 13.30
C SER A 49 -9.44 13.60 13.95
N ARG A 50 -9.91 12.37 13.69
CA ARG A 50 -11.15 11.82 14.24
C ARG A 50 -10.91 10.95 15.46
N TYR A 51 -9.65 10.64 15.81
CA TYR A 51 -9.34 9.74 16.92
C TYR A 51 -9.63 10.36 18.28
N ASP A 52 -9.44 11.68 18.45
CA ASP A 52 -9.82 12.35 19.71
C ASP A 52 -11.32 12.23 19.98
N LYS A 53 -12.15 12.38 18.94
CA LYS A 53 -13.60 12.17 19.08
C LYS A 53 -13.95 10.73 19.43
N PHE A 54 -13.23 9.76 18.87
CA PHE A 54 -13.38 8.36 19.24
C PHE A 54 -13.07 8.11 20.72
N LYS A 55 -12.01 8.71 21.26
CA LYS A 55 -11.67 8.65 22.70
C LYS A 55 -12.74 9.27 23.59
N GLU A 56 -13.46 10.28 23.09
CA GLU A 56 -14.61 10.90 23.75
C GLU A 56 -15.91 10.06 23.61
N GLY A 57 -15.87 8.90 22.96
CA GLY A 57 -17.02 8.03 22.72
C GLY A 57 -17.84 8.39 21.49
N VAL A 58 -17.39 9.34 20.65
CA VAL A 58 -18.07 9.75 19.41
C VAL A 58 -17.50 8.99 18.23
N ILE A 59 -18.28 8.07 17.65
CA ILE A 59 -17.85 7.23 16.52
C ILE A 59 -18.15 7.96 15.21
N LEU A 60 -17.10 8.49 14.57
CA LEU A 60 -17.16 9.07 13.23
C LEU A 60 -16.86 8.00 12.16
N ASN A 61 -17.18 8.31 10.90
CA ASN A 61 -17.10 7.34 9.78
C ASN A 61 -15.82 6.51 9.75
N ALA A 62 -14.64 7.14 9.91
CA ALA A 62 -13.34 6.46 9.84
C ALA A 62 -13.09 5.44 10.97
N PHE A 63 -13.93 5.41 12.00
CA PHE A 63 -13.89 4.47 13.14
C PHE A 63 -15.21 3.71 13.30
N ASN A 64 -16.11 3.78 12.30
CA ASN A 64 -17.41 3.13 12.37
C ASN A 64 -17.33 1.68 11.83
N PRO A 65 -17.55 0.67 12.70
CA PRO A 65 -17.53 -0.74 12.30
C PRO A 65 -18.49 -1.09 11.16
N LYS A 66 -19.68 -0.47 11.16
CA LYS A 66 -20.71 -0.73 10.15
C LYS A 66 -20.31 -0.33 8.73
N LEU A 67 -19.26 0.46 8.59
CA LEU A 67 -18.72 0.89 7.29
C LEU A 67 -17.48 0.09 6.87
N SER A 68 -17.22 -1.06 7.51
CA SER A 68 -16.06 -1.91 7.24
C SER A 68 -14.74 -1.13 7.31
N ASN A 69 -14.63 -0.21 8.28
CA ASN A 69 -13.45 0.61 8.51
C ASN A 69 -12.51 -0.03 9.53
N GLY A 70 -11.28 0.42 9.54
CA GLY A 70 -10.18 0.03 10.40
C GLY A 70 -8.90 0.65 9.88
N SER A 71 -7.80 0.50 10.58
CA SER A 71 -6.54 1.11 10.15
C SER A 71 -5.98 0.41 8.91
N VAL A 72 -6.04 -0.92 8.83
CA VAL A 72 -5.56 -1.69 7.68
C VAL A 72 -6.33 -1.34 6.40
N MET A 73 -7.66 -1.20 6.49
CA MET A 73 -8.51 -0.91 5.33
C MET A 73 -8.37 0.53 4.84
N ASP A 74 -8.21 1.50 5.75
CA ASP A 74 -8.23 2.93 5.40
C ASP A 74 -6.85 3.47 5.02
N ILE A 75 -5.79 3.08 5.75
CA ILE A 75 -4.44 3.58 5.50
C ILE A 75 -3.40 2.46 5.30
N GLY A 76 -3.58 1.29 5.89
CA GLY A 76 -2.71 0.13 5.67
C GLY A 76 -2.66 -0.29 4.20
N ILE A 77 -3.77 -0.17 3.49
CA ILE A 77 -3.86 -0.45 2.05
C ILE A 77 -2.80 0.31 1.23
N TYR A 78 -2.46 1.55 1.61
CA TYR A 78 -1.44 2.34 0.92
C TYR A 78 -0.01 1.82 1.10
N THR A 79 0.23 0.94 2.08
CA THR A 79 1.51 0.25 2.24
C THR A 79 1.52 -1.13 1.57
N ILE A 80 0.34 -1.76 1.46
CA ILE A 80 0.15 -3.12 0.95
C ILE A 80 -0.04 -3.13 -0.57
N TYR A 81 -0.90 -2.26 -1.10
CA TYR A 81 -1.19 -2.21 -2.54
C TYR A 81 0.05 -1.98 -3.41
N PRO A 82 0.93 -1.00 -3.10
CA PRO A 82 2.18 -0.83 -3.83
C PRO A 82 3.10 -2.06 -3.76
N MET A 83 3.16 -2.75 -2.62
CA MET A 83 3.91 -4.00 -2.45
C MET A 83 3.39 -5.08 -3.40
N VAL A 84 2.08 -5.30 -3.41
CA VAL A 84 1.44 -6.29 -4.29
C VAL A 84 1.59 -5.90 -5.76
N ALA A 85 1.49 -4.61 -6.10
CA ALA A 85 1.68 -4.11 -7.46
C ALA A 85 3.13 -4.30 -7.99
N LEU A 86 4.12 -4.35 -7.09
CA LEU A 86 5.52 -4.56 -7.45
C LEU A 86 5.95 -6.03 -7.42
N PHE A 87 5.45 -6.81 -6.47
CA PHE A 87 5.99 -8.14 -6.15
C PHE A 87 4.95 -9.27 -6.20
N GLY A 88 3.66 -8.95 -6.39
CA GLY A 88 2.57 -9.92 -6.35
C GLY A 88 2.22 -10.39 -4.94
N MET A 89 1.56 -11.54 -4.87
CA MET A 89 1.14 -12.16 -3.61
C MET A 89 2.33 -12.69 -2.80
N PRO A 90 2.39 -12.42 -1.49
CA PRO A 90 3.38 -13.03 -0.61
C PRO A 90 3.04 -14.50 -0.32
N ASP A 91 4.08 -15.32 -0.04
CA ASP A 91 3.93 -16.72 0.34
C ASP A 91 3.48 -16.90 1.80
N SER A 92 3.84 -15.94 2.68
CA SER A 92 3.37 -15.94 4.07
C SER A 92 3.16 -14.54 4.62
N ILE A 93 2.24 -14.43 5.58
CA ILE A 93 1.80 -13.19 6.23
C ILE A 93 1.79 -13.42 7.74
N GLN A 94 2.36 -12.48 8.50
CA GLN A 94 2.34 -12.46 9.95
C GLN A 94 1.93 -11.06 10.42
N ALA A 95 0.76 -10.94 10.99
CA ALA A 95 0.16 -9.67 11.39
C ALA A 95 0.00 -9.56 12.90
N GLU A 96 0.40 -8.43 13.44
CA GLU A 96 0.15 -8.00 14.82
C GLU A 96 -0.45 -6.61 14.82
N GLY A 97 -1.36 -6.33 15.75
CA GLY A 97 -2.05 -5.05 15.78
C GLY A 97 -2.61 -4.68 17.14
N VAL A 98 -2.96 -3.42 17.31
CA VAL A 98 -3.65 -2.90 18.49
C VAL A 98 -5.10 -2.69 18.13
N LEU A 99 -5.99 -3.48 18.73
CA LEU A 99 -7.42 -3.31 18.57
C LEU A 99 -7.94 -2.22 19.51
N LEU A 100 -8.85 -1.43 19.00
CA LEU A 100 -9.57 -0.38 19.74
C LEU A 100 -10.79 -0.98 20.46
N SER A 101 -11.43 -0.18 21.32
CA SER A 101 -12.61 -0.59 22.10
C SER A 101 -13.82 -1.03 21.25
N ASN A 102 -13.85 -0.67 19.97
CA ASN A 102 -14.86 -1.10 19.00
C ASN A 102 -14.52 -2.39 18.25
N GLY A 103 -13.41 -3.05 18.60
CA GLY A 103 -12.97 -4.33 18.00
C GLY A 103 -12.20 -4.20 16.69
N PHE A 104 -11.89 -2.97 16.21
CA PHE A 104 -11.12 -2.73 14.97
C PHE A 104 -9.73 -2.21 15.27
N ASP A 105 -8.82 -2.42 14.32
CA ASP A 105 -7.44 -2.04 14.46
C ASP A 105 -7.24 -0.52 14.42
N GLY A 106 -6.52 0.00 15.41
CA GLY A 106 -6.01 1.37 15.44
C GLY A 106 -4.66 1.48 14.77
N GLN A 107 -3.87 0.41 14.80
CA GLN A 107 -2.57 0.28 14.15
C GLN A 107 -2.19 -1.18 13.97
N GLY A 108 -1.23 -1.44 13.07
CA GLY A 108 -0.65 -2.76 12.89
C GLY A 108 0.75 -2.73 12.31
N ALA A 109 1.42 -3.87 12.48
CA ALA A 109 2.70 -4.22 11.89
C ALA A 109 2.56 -5.60 11.24
N VAL A 110 2.97 -5.71 9.98
CA VAL A 110 2.83 -6.96 9.23
C VAL A 110 4.14 -7.31 8.56
N ASN A 111 4.58 -8.56 8.73
CA ASN A 111 5.71 -9.13 8.02
C ASN A 111 5.23 -10.10 6.95
N PHE A 112 5.87 -10.03 5.79
CA PHE A 112 5.60 -10.88 4.65
C PHE A 112 6.88 -11.59 4.18
N LYS A 113 6.71 -12.76 3.58
CA LYS A 113 7.79 -13.49 2.96
C LYS A 113 7.46 -13.82 1.51
N TYR A 114 8.46 -13.70 0.65
CA TYR A 114 8.43 -14.07 -0.76
C TYR A 114 9.55 -15.07 -1.01
N ASP A 115 9.21 -16.37 -0.99
CA ASP A 115 10.20 -17.46 -1.08
C ASP A 115 10.90 -17.48 -2.43
N GLN A 116 10.17 -17.32 -3.52
CA GLN A 116 10.76 -17.32 -4.88
C GLN A 116 11.61 -16.09 -5.16
N LEU A 117 11.29 -14.95 -4.57
CA LEU A 117 12.06 -13.72 -4.70
C LEU A 117 13.21 -13.66 -3.68
N ASP A 118 13.22 -14.55 -2.69
CA ASP A 118 14.18 -14.59 -1.58
C ASP A 118 14.26 -13.21 -0.88
N MET A 119 13.09 -12.64 -0.60
CA MET A 119 12.93 -11.35 0.04
C MET A 119 11.85 -11.36 1.13
N THR A 120 11.93 -10.38 2.01
CA THR A 120 10.89 -10.09 3.00
C THR A 120 10.29 -8.71 2.77
N ALA A 121 9.07 -8.51 3.29
CA ALA A 121 8.49 -7.18 3.38
C ALA A 121 7.98 -6.93 4.80
N THR A 122 8.00 -5.67 5.23
CA THR A 122 7.43 -5.22 6.50
C THR A 122 6.65 -3.94 6.25
N VAL A 123 5.41 -3.91 6.72
CA VAL A 123 4.59 -2.69 6.65
C VAL A 123 4.12 -2.27 8.03
N LEU A 124 4.10 -0.96 8.25
CA LEU A 124 3.58 -0.31 9.45
C LEU A 124 2.46 0.62 9.04
N TYR A 125 1.34 0.56 9.75
CA TYR A 125 0.23 1.48 9.54
C TYR A 125 -0.42 1.86 10.89
N SER A 126 -0.86 3.12 11.01
CA SER A 126 -1.51 3.58 12.24
C SER A 126 -2.42 4.77 11.99
N LYS A 127 -3.61 4.76 12.62
CA LYS A 127 -4.52 5.92 12.75
C LYS A 127 -4.46 6.57 14.13
N ILE A 128 -3.67 6.01 15.04
CA ILE A 128 -3.60 6.42 16.45
C ILE A 128 -2.23 6.93 16.88
N ALA A 129 -1.24 6.87 15.99
CA ALA A 129 0.11 7.39 16.19
C ALA A 129 0.68 7.90 14.87
N ASN A 130 1.65 8.82 14.93
CA ASN A 130 2.42 9.26 13.78
C ASN A 130 3.74 8.47 13.66
N SER A 131 4.20 8.25 12.43
CA SER A 131 5.56 7.87 12.11
C SER A 131 6.14 8.83 11.08
N PHE A 132 7.44 9.06 11.16
CA PHE A 132 8.20 9.90 10.23
C PHE A 132 9.25 9.08 9.46
N LEU A 133 9.13 7.74 9.52
CA LEU A 133 10.02 6.84 8.79
C LEU A 133 9.68 6.89 7.29
N PRO A 134 10.67 7.06 6.42
CA PRO A 134 10.48 6.86 4.99
C PRO A 134 10.19 5.39 4.70
N SER A 135 9.67 5.10 3.51
CA SER A 135 9.57 3.74 2.99
C SER A 135 10.79 3.43 2.12
N GLU A 136 11.20 2.15 2.07
CA GLU A 136 12.42 1.74 1.39
C GLU A 136 12.23 0.43 0.62
N ILE A 137 12.93 0.32 -0.52
CA ILE A 137 13.14 -0.94 -1.21
C ILE A 137 14.64 -1.19 -1.24
N GLU A 138 15.07 -2.22 -0.52
CA GLU A 138 16.48 -2.54 -0.32
C GLU A 138 16.91 -3.68 -1.23
N GLY A 139 17.96 -3.46 -2.00
CA GLY A 139 18.58 -4.46 -2.86
C GLY A 139 20.08 -4.60 -2.62
N GLU A 140 20.70 -5.59 -3.26
CA GLU A 140 22.12 -5.87 -3.10
C GLU A 140 23.01 -4.77 -3.70
N ASP A 141 22.51 -4.01 -4.68
CA ASP A 141 23.26 -2.95 -5.37
C ASP A 141 22.83 -1.53 -4.97
N GLY A 142 21.81 -1.39 -4.13
CA GLY A 142 21.38 -0.08 -3.63
C GLY A 142 20.04 -0.13 -2.91
N THR A 143 19.58 1.04 -2.50
CA THR A 143 18.30 1.24 -1.82
C THR A 143 17.52 2.37 -2.51
N MET A 144 16.24 2.17 -2.74
CA MET A 144 15.30 3.24 -3.08
C MET A 144 14.61 3.71 -1.83
N MET A 145 14.65 5.01 -1.58
CA MET A 145 13.98 5.65 -0.46
C MET A 145 12.80 6.47 -0.98
N ILE A 146 11.63 6.29 -0.37
CA ILE A 146 10.38 6.94 -0.74
C ILE A 146 9.93 7.75 0.47
N ASP A 147 9.76 9.04 0.31
CA ASP A 147 9.38 9.93 1.43
C ASP A 147 8.00 9.62 2.00
N GLN A 148 7.01 9.38 1.13
CA GLN A 148 5.64 9.09 1.51
C GLN A 148 5.06 8.03 0.56
N ILE A 149 4.84 6.82 1.05
CA ILE A 149 4.39 5.70 0.19
C ILE A 149 3.00 5.94 -0.41
N HIS A 150 2.12 6.65 0.27
CA HIS A 150 0.77 6.94 -0.20
C HIS A 150 0.74 7.99 -1.31
N ILE A 151 1.68 8.94 -1.31
CA ILE A 151 1.83 9.99 -2.33
C ILE A 151 3.32 10.32 -2.44
N ALA A 152 4.08 9.60 -3.24
CA ALA A 152 5.51 9.81 -3.40
C ALA A 152 5.80 11.18 -4.01
N GLN A 153 6.32 12.11 -3.17
CA GLN A 153 6.81 13.42 -3.62
C GLN A 153 8.26 13.30 -4.09
N ASN A 154 9.05 12.51 -3.37
CA ASN A 154 10.45 12.26 -3.66
C ASN A 154 10.74 10.77 -3.64
N VAL A 155 11.51 10.32 -4.62
CA VAL A 155 12.09 8.98 -4.69
C VAL A 155 13.57 9.14 -4.97
N ASP A 156 14.40 8.65 -4.06
CA ASP A 156 15.85 8.70 -4.18
C ASP A 156 16.42 7.29 -4.37
N PHE A 157 17.38 7.14 -5.27
CA PHE A 157 18.21 5.96 -5.36
C PHE A 157 19.54 6.22 -4.65
N ILE A 158 19.92 5.29 -3.78
CA ILE A 158 21.15 5.31 -3.01
C ILE A 158 21.95 4.07 -3.39
N PRO A 159 23.02 4.18 -4.21
CA PRO A 159 23.82 3.05 -4.59
C PRO A 159 24.54 2.44 -3.39
N ARG A 160 24.82 1.15 -3.46
CA ARG A 160 25.58 0.43 -2.43
C ARG A 160 26.95 1.06 -2.25
N ILE A 161 27.33 1.27 -0.98
CA ILE A 161 28.67 1.75 -0.64
C ILE A 161 29.62 0.56 -0.69
N PRO A 162 30.71 0.60 -1.52
CA PRO A 162 31.68 -0.48 -1.57
C PRO A 162 32.35 -0.74 -0.21
N THR A 163 32.46 -2.01 0.17
CA THR A 163 33.18 -2.42 1.39
C THR A 163 34.69 -2.12 1.27
N GLY A 164 35.31 -1.63 2.35
CA GLY A 164 36.76 -1.36 2.40
C GLY A 164 37.16 0.11 2.18
N GLN A 165 36.25 0.97 1.77
CA GLN A 165 36.46 2.41 1.82
C GLN A 165 35.92 2.90 3.17
N GLY A 166 36.76 3.57 3.97
CA GLY A 166 36.46 3.96 5.36
C GLY A 166 35.08 4.60 5.52
N GLN A 167 34.54 4.49 6.75
CA GLN A 167 33.16 4.86 7.14
C GLN A 167 32.73 6.32 6.87
N SER A 168 33.54 7.11 6.18
CA SER A 168 33.28 8.54 5.91
C SER A 168 32.67 8.87 4.55
N GLN A 169 32.42 7.89 3.68
CA GLN A 169 31.72 8.19 2.42
C GLN A 169 30.24 8.43 2.69
N LYS A 170 29.79 9.66 2.50
CA LYS A 170 28.36 9.98 2.46
C LYS A 170 27.74 9.23 1.29
N ALA A 171 26.64 8.49 1.57
CA ALA A 171 25.82 7.92 0.53
C ALA A 171 25.40 9.03 -0.46
N VAL A 172 25.76 8.86 -1.73
CA VAL A 172 25.33 9.78 -2.78
C VAL A 172 23.88 9.43 -3.12
N ARG A 173 22.97 10.37 -2.89
CA ARG A 173 21.55 10.24 -3.26
C ARG A 173 21.36 10.77 -4.66
N GLU A 174 20.76 9.99 -5.52
CA GLU A 174 20.28 10.38 -6.83
C GLU A 174 18.76 10.50 -6.79
N SER A 175 18.23 11.69 -6.99
CA SER A 175 16.77 11.86 -7.07
C SER A 175 16.27 11.30 -8.39
N LEU A 176 15.39 10.31 -8.31
CA LEU A 176 14.66 9.74 -9.45
C LEU A 176 13.35 10.47 -9.68
N GLY A 177 12.80 11.05 -8.62
CA GLY A 177 11.53 11.78 -8.64
C GLY A 177 11.67 13.18 -9.21
N SER A 178 10.54 13.77 -9.49
CA SER A 178 10.41 15.19 -9.83
C SER A 178 9.22 15.76 -9.04
N PRO A 179 9.26 17.06 -8.66
CA PRO A 179 8.10 17.69 -8.06
C PRO A 179 6.86 17.44 -8.91
N LEU A 180 5.76 17.06 -8.26
CA LEU A 180 4.49 16.85 -8.95
C LEU A 180 3.96 18.21 -9.43
N ASP A 181 3.67 18.34 -10.72
CA ASP A 181 3.15 19.56 -11.34
C ASP A 181 1.63 19.71 -11.16
N LYS A 182 0.95 18.63 -10.75
CA LYS A 182 -0.50 18.56 -10.50
C LYS A 182 -0.79 17.96 -9.14
N SER A 183 -2.03 18.14 -8.69
CA SER A 183 -2.55 17.39 -7.55
C SER A 183 -2.40 15.89 -7.78
N PRO A 184 -2.03 15.09 -6.76
CA PRO A 184 -1.95 13.63 -6.88
C PRO A 184 -3.22 12.99 -7.45
N TYR A 185 -4.40 13.51 -7.11
CA TYR A 185 -5.69 13.05 -7.64
C TYR A 185 -5.85 13.26 -9.15
N TYR A 186 -5.11 14.23 -9.73
CA TYR A 186 -5.15 14.46 -11.17
C TYR A 186 -4.68 13.23 -11.96
N TYR A 187 -3.63 12.56 -11.51
CA TYR A 187 -3.06 11.40 -12.21
C TYR A 187 -4.01 10.21 -12.15
N GLU A 188 -4.70 10.02 -11.03
CA GLU A 188 -5.69 8.96 -10.87
C GLU A 188 -6.90 9.18 -11.78
N ILE A 189 -7.46 10.39 -11.77
CA ILE A 189 -8.59 10.76 -12.61
C ILE A 189 -8.18 10.70 -14.09
N LYS A 190 -6.97 11.14 -14.44
CA LYS A 190 -6.45 11.08 -15.80
C LYS A 190 -6.37 9.65 -16.31
N GLU A 191 -5.77 8.73 -15.55
CA GLU A 191 -5.70 7.31 -15.90
C GLU A 191 -7.11 6.76 -16.20
N PHE A 192 -8.07 7.05 -15.33
CA PHE A 192 -9.45 6.57 -15.52
C PHE A 192 -10.13 7.16 -16.77
N ILE A 193 -9.93 8.45 -17.05
CA ILE A 193 -10.47 9.10 -18.24
C ILE A 193 -9.81 8.53 -19.51
N ASP A 194 -8.49 8.35 -19.50
CA ASP A 194 -7.74 7.79 -20.63
C ASP A 194 -8.26 6.37 -20.97
N LEU A 195 -8.48 5.51 -19.95
CA LEU A 195 -9.08 4.18 -20.14
C LEU A 195 -10.44 4.25 -20.83
N ILE A 196 -11.31 5.15 -20.40
CA ILE A 196 -12.64 5.33 -21.03
C ILE A 196 -12.49 5.78 -22.48
N GLN A 197 -11.61 6.75 -22.76
CA GLN A 197 -11.39 7.27 -24.11
C GLN A 197 -10.80 6.21 -25.05
N GLU A 198 -9.97 5.32 -24.53
CA GLU A 198 -9.37 4.20 -25.26
C GLU A 198 -10.27 2.97 -25.34
N GLY A 199 -11.44 3.00 -24.71
CA GLY A 199 -12.37 1.86 -24.68
C GLY A 199 -11.85 0.66 -23.86
N LYS A 200 -10.93 0.91 -22.92
CA LYS A 200 -10.34 -0.11 -22.04
C LYS A 200 -11.18 -0.29 -20.78
N GLN A 201 -11.40 -1.52 -20.38
CA GLN A 201 -12.15 -1.85 -19.16
C GLN A 201 -11.26 -1.95 -17.92
N ILE A 202 -9.97 -2.22 -18.10
CA ILE A 202 -9.02 -2.57 -17.04
C ILE A 202 -7.76 -1.71 -17.19
N SER A 203 -7.31 -1.12 -16.11
CA SER A 203 -6.02 -0.43 -16.06
C SER A 203 -4.86 -1.42 -16.03
N SER A 204 -3.79 -1.10 -16.74
CA SER A 204 -2.53 -1.85 -16.65
C SER A 204 -1.70 -1.47 -15.42
N ILE A 205 -2.02 -0.34 -14.78
CA ILE A 205 -1.36 0.13 -13.56
C ILE A 205 -2.10 -0.44 -12.34
N ASN A 206 -3.42 -0.19 -12.25
CA ASN A 206 -4.28 -0.68 -11.18
C ASN A 206 -5.17 -1.80 -11.72
N SER A 207 -4.57 -2.97 -11.99
CA SER A 207 -5.29 -4.11 -12.54
C SER A 207 -6.27 -4.72 -11.53
N TRP A 208 -7.27 -5.42 -12.04
CA TRP A 208 -8.20 -6.16 -11.19
C TRP A 208 -7.50 -7.24 -10.36
N ASP A 209 -6.50 -7.91 -10.93
CA ASP A 209 -5.73 -8.93 -10.22
C ASP A 209 -4.98 -8.31 -9.02
N THR A 210 -4.30 -7.18 -9.23
CA THR A 210 -3.64 -6.45 -8.14
C THR A 210 -4.62 -6.06 -7.04
N SER A 211 -5.82 -5.57 -7.40
CA SER A 211 -6.85 -5.19 -6.44
C SER A 211 -7.36 -6.40 -5.64
N LEU A 212 -7.65 -7.52 -6.33
CA LEU A 212 -8.08 -8.75 -5.67
C LEU A 212 -7.01 -9.32 -4.75
N ASP A 213 -5.77 -9.38 -5.20
CA ASP A 213 -4.66 -9.90 -4.42
C ASP A 213 -4.39 -9.02 -3.18
N THR A 214 -4.49 -7.71 -3.34
CA THR A 214 -4.40 -6.78 -2.20
C THR A 214 -5.51 -7.05 -1.18
N LEU A 215 -6.76 -7.23 -1.61
CA LEU A 215 -7.85 -7.57 -0.71
C LEU A 215 -7.65 -8.92 -0.02
N ARG A 216 -7.15 -9.94 -0.72
CA ARG A 216 -6.80 -11.25 -0.12
C ARG A 216 -5.74 -11.11 0.98
N VAL A 217 -4.73 -10.29 0.74
CA VAL A 217 -3.70 -9.97 1.76
C VAL A 217 -4.34 -9.29 2.97
N ILE A 218 -5.19 -8.29 2.75
CA ILE A 218 -5.88 -7.57 3.82
C ILE A 218 -6.84 -8.50 4.58
N ASP A 219 -7.57 -9.37 3.90
CA ASP A 219 -8.47 -10.34 4.53
C ASP A 219 -7.71 -11.32 5.42
N GLU A 220 -6.53 -11.78 5.00
CA GLU A 220 -5.68 -12.62 5.84
C GLU A 220 -5.15 -11.86 7.07
N ILE A 221 -4.75 -10.59 6.92
CA ILE A 221 -4.37 -9.73 8.05
C ILE A 221 -5.54 -9.58 9.03
N ARG A 222 -6.73 -9.27 8.55
CA ARG A 222 -7.95 -9.15 9.36
C ARG A 222 -8.26 -10.45 10.10
N ARG A 223 -8.15 -11.59 9.42
CA ARG A 223 -8.35 -12.91 10.01
C ARG A 223 -7.39 -13.16 11.19
N GLN A 224 -6.10 -12.81 11.04
CA GLN A 224 -5.12 -12.97 12.10
C GLN A 224 -5.38 -12.02 13.27
N LEU A 225 -5.86 -10.81 13.01
CA LEU A 225 -6.23 -9.84 14.04
C LEU A 225 -7.60 -10.10 14.69
N GLY A 226 -8.37 -11.06 14.18
CA GLY A 226 -9.73 -11.36 14.66
C GLY A 226 -10.77 -10.29 14.28
N ILE A 227 -10.54 -9.55 13.17
CA ILE A 227 -11.44 -8.52 12.67
C ILE A 227 -12.42 -9.13 11.67
N ALA A 228 -13.71 -9.06 11.97
CA ALA A 228 -14.79 -9.47 11.06
C ALA A 228 -15.77 -8.30 10.85
N TYR A 229 -16.25 -8.16 9.62
CA TYR A 229 -17.26 -7.19 9.25
C TYR A 229 -18.63 -7.83 9.11
N GLU A 230 -19.69 -7.06 9.25
CA GLU A 230 -21.06 -7.54 9.00
C GLU A 230 -21.21 -8.10 7.58
N ALA A 231 -20.52 -7.52 6.60
CA ALA A 231 -20.52 -8.00 5.23
C ALA A 231 -19.94 -9.40 5.05
N ASP A 232 -18.99 -9.82 5.88
CA ASP A 232 -18.37 -11.15 5.82
C ASP A 232 -19.38 -12.26 6.16
N VAL A 233 -20.41 -11.96 6.98
CA VAL A 233 -21.42 -12.92 7.43
C VAL A 233 -22.49 -13.16 6.36
N CYS A 234 -22.79 -12.17 5.52
CA CYS A 234 -23.80 -12.29 4.47
C CYS A 234 -23.42 -13.28 3.37
N GLU A 235 -22.15 -13.53 3.10
CA GLU A 235 -21.72 -14.52 2.11
C GLU A 235 -21.95 -15.98 2.57
N LEU A 236 -21.92 -16.25 3.86
CA LEU A 236 -22.14 -17.58 4.41
C LEU A 236 -23.63 -18.01 4.33
N THR A 237 -24.55 -17.05 4.37
CA THR A 237 -25.99 -17.33 4.31
C THR A 237 -26.55 -17.39 2.89
N SER A 238 -25.84 -16.88 1.89
CA SER A 238 -26.24 -16.92 0.47
C SER A 238 -25.79 -18.20 -0.26
N LYS A 239 -25.00 -19.07 0.39
CA LYS A 239 -24.49 -20.34 -0.13
C LYS A 239 -25.18 -21.57 0.50
N LEU A 240 -26.20 -21.36 1.34
CA LEU A 240 -27.10 -22.36 1.90
C LEU A 240 -28.47 -22.23 1.24
#